data_a5800c241c7a338d6c0fabd0a2a60fdf
#
_entry.id   a5800c241c7a338d6c0fabd0a2a60fdf
#
_cell.length_a   1.000
_cell.length_b   1.000
_cell.length_c   1.000
_cell.angle_alpha   90.00
_cell.angle_beta   90.00
_cell.angle_gamma   90.00
#
_symmetry.space_group_name_H-M   'P 1'
#
loop_
_entity.id
_entity.type
_entity.pdbx_description
1 polymer ?
#
loop_
_entity_poly.entity_id
_entity_poly.type
_entity_poly.pdbx_seq_one_letter_code
_entity_poly.pdbx_strand_id
1 'polypeptide(L)'
;MNNIVVFGGTGEVGRIVVEKLLAQGRIVKTLTRNKTSKSSHTNLNLIVGNVLEVSTVEQCIESQDIVIIVLGFNNSSLDTMSRGTANIVSVMLAKKCNRLVCLSAQGVGESWEHMPDSFKTMVLNDPILTASFKDHTLQEQVVKNSNLNWTIVRPTEIVDEIESGGYCVNGYKDNLTFQISKYDVAQFIVDEISNSAYVNKVAMITN
;
A
#
# COMPACT_ATOMS: atom_id res chain seq x y z
N MET A 1 -7.40 -2.46 -21.32
CA MET A 1 -6.71 -2.75 -20.03
C MET A 1 -7.09 -1.65 -19.06
N ASN A 2 -7.38 -1.98 -17.80
CA ASN A 2 -7.69 -0.97 -16.78
C ASN A 2 -6.43 -0.17 -16.46
N ASN A 3 -6.55 1.15 -16.25
CA ASN A 3 -5.44 1.94 -15.73
C ASN A 3 -5.20 1.59 -14.27
N ILE A 4 -4.01 1.90 -13.78
CA ILE A 4 -3.64 1.66 -12.39
C ILE A 4 -3.33 2.99 -11.73
N VAL A 5 -3.96 3.24 -10.58
CA VAL A 5 -3.72 4.42 -9.77
C VAL A 5 -2.93 4.03 -8.53
N VAL A 6 -1.75 4.63 -8.32
CA VAL A 6 -0.86 4.33 -7.19
C VAL A 6 -0.78 5.56 -6.28
N PHE A 7 -1.45 5.51 -5.14
CA PHE A 7 -1.28 6.51 -4.08
C PHE A 7 -0.07 6.15 -3.23
N GLY A 8 0.88 7.06 -3.13
CA GLY A 8 2.19 6.81 -2.54
C GLY A 8 3.26 6.34 -3.56
N GLY A 9 2.98 6.43 -4.86
CA GLY A 9 3.87 5.98 -5.94
C GLY A 9 5.22 6.70 -6.04
N THR A 10 5.47 7.73 -5.23
CA THR A 10 6.78 8.40 -5.11
C THR A 10 7.57 7.98 -3.87
N GLY A 11 6.99 7.15 -3.00
CA GLY A 11 7.66 6.55 -1.85
C GLY A 11 8.54 5.35 -2.24
N GLU A 12 9.23 4.76 -1.27
CA GLU A 12 10.21 3.68 -1.52
C GLU A 12 9.60 2.46 -2.21
N VAL A 13 8.58 1.85 -1.63
CA VAL A 13 7.88 0.71 -2.24
C VAL A 13 7.08 1.15 -3.46
N GLY A 14 6.38 2.29 -3.36
CA GLY A 14 5.50 2.77 -4.42
C GLY A 14 6.22 3.04 -5.74
N ARG A 15 7.45 3.57 -5.68
CA ARG A 15 8.27 3.80 -6.87
C ARG A 15 8.59 2.49 -7.59
N ILE A 16 8.94 1.44 -6.85
CA ILE A 16 9.23 0.12 -7.43
C ILE A 16 7.95 -0.49 -8.04
N VAL A 17 6.80 -0.35 -7.37
CA VAL A 17 5.50 -0.76 -7.93
C VAL A 17 5.24 -0.06 -9.25
N VAL A 18 5.40 1.27 -9.31
CA VAL A 18 5.22 2.05 -10.54
C VAL A 18 6.16 1.59 -11.64
N GLU A 19 7.46 1.41 -11.34
CA GLU A 19 8.47 0.94 -12.30
C GLU A 19 8.12 -0.43 -12.88
N LYS A 20 7.74 -1.40 -12.02
CA LYS A 20 7.34 -2.75 -12.46
C LYS A 20 6.08 -2.72 -13.35
N LEU A 21 5.09 -1.89 -13.01
CA LEU A 21 3.88 -1.74 -13.81
C LEU A 21 4.15 -1.10 -15.18
N LEU A 22 5.00 -0.08 -15.23
CA LEU A 22 5.42 0.56 -16.47
C LEU A 22 6.21 -0.40 -17.36
N ALA A 23 7.08 -1.23 -16.79
CA ALA A 23 7.81 -2.28 -17.50
C ALA A 23 6.88 -3.33 -18.13
N GLN A 24 5.69 -3.55 -17.55
CA GLN A 24 4.62 -4.39 -18.14
C GLN A 24 3.76 -3.65 -19.18
N GLY A 25 4.11 -2.41 -19.55
CA GLY A 25 3.36 -1.60 -20.50
C GLY A 25 2.05 -1.02 -19.95
N ARG A 26 1.83 -1.04 -18.62
CA ARG A 26 0.61 -0.50 -18.00
C ARG A 26 0.62 1.02 -18.01
N ILE A 27 -0.57 1.60 -18.09
CA ILE A 27 -0.75 3.04 -17.85
C ILE A 27 -0.94 3.26 -16.35
N VAL A 28 -0.09 4.09 -15.77
CA VAL A 28 -0.06 4.36 -14.33
C VAL A 28 -0.31 5.83 -14.07
N LYS A 29 -1.22 6.13 -13.13
CA LYS A 29 -1.41 7.45 -12.55
C LYS A 29 -0.87 7.43 -11.12
N THR A 30 -0.21 8.49 -10.68
CA THR A 30 0.19 8.63 -9.28
C THR A 30 0.04 10.06 -8.78
N LEU A 31 -0.33 10.20 -7.51
CA LEU A 31 -0.43 11.49 -6.83
C LEU A 31 0.91 11.84 -6.19
N THR A 32 1.38 13.05 -6.41
CA THR A 32 2.62 13.57 -5.79
C THR A 32 2.40 14.94 -5.17
N ARG A 33 3.01 15.17 -4.02
CA ARG A 33 3.03 16.50 -3.37
C ARG A 33 4.08 17.43 -3.99
N ASN A 34 5.03 16.89 -4.72
CA ASN A 34 6.11 17.66 -5.32
C ASN A 34 5.68 18.29 -6.65
N LYS A 35 5.52 19.61 -6.66
CA LYS A 35 5.14 20.40 -7.83
C LYS A 35 6.16 20.40 -8.97
N THR A 36 7.41 20.05 -8.69
CA THR A 36 8.49 20.01 -9.68
C THR A 36 8.70 18.63 -10.30
N SER A 37 7.98 17.61 -9.80
CA SER A 37 8.06 16.26 -10.37
C SER A 37 7.55 16.24 -11.81
N LYS A 38 8.37 15.71 -12.71
CA LYS A 38 8.01 15.49 -14.12
C LYS A 38 8.15 14.00 -14.42
N SER A 39 7.22 13.46 -15.20
CA SER A 39 7.37 12.11 -15.72
C SER A 39 8.25 12.15 -16.98
N SER A 40 9.20 11.21 -17.03
CA SER A 40 9.96 10.92 -18.25
C SER A 40 9.39 9.74 -19.04
N HIS A 41 8.36 9.06 -18.51
CA HIS A 41 7.75 7.88 -19.12
C HIS A 41 6.36 8.20 -19.69
N THR A 42 6.11 7.83 -20.93
CA THR A 42 4.85 8.16 -21.66
C THR A 42 3.59 7.58 -21.00
N ASN A 43 3.70 6.44 -20.35
CA ASN A 43 2.59 5.77 -19.67
C ASN A 43 2.45 6.17 -18.19
N LEU A 44 3.25 7.14 -17.68
CA LEU A 44 3.14 7.64 -16.33
C LEU A 44 2.53 9.03 -16.29
N ASN A 45 1.38 9.15 -15.64
CA ASN A 45 0.71 10.41 -15.40
C ASN A 45 0.88 10.84 -13.94
N LEU A 46 1.62 11.93 -13.71
CA LEU A 46 1.84 12.53 -12.39
C LEU A 46 0.80 13.62 -12.14
N ILE A 47 -0.01 13.43 -11.10
CA ILE A 47 -0.99 14.42 -10.65
C ILE A 47 -0.43 15.10 -9.41
N VAL A 48 -0.38 16.42 -9.40
CA VAL A 48 0.12 17.17 -8.24
C VAL A 48 -1.03 17.45 -7.28
N GLY A 49 -0.88 17.04 -6.03
CA GLY A 49 -1.88 17.27 -5.00
C GLY A 49 -1.61 16.50 -3.71
N ASN A 50 -2.60 16.53 -2.82
CA ASN A 50 -2.53 15.90 -1.51
C ASN A 50 -3.68 14.89 -1.36
N VAL A 51 -3.38 13.67 -0.90
CA VAL A 51 -4.37 12.62 -0.65
C VAL A 51 -5.42 13.02 0.40
N LEU A 52 -5.10 13.98 1.26
CA LEU A 52 -6.03 14.55 2.24
C LEU A 52 -7.07 15.51 1.60
N GLU A 53 -6.91 15.85 0.33
CA GLU A 53 -7.84 16.69 -0.44
C GLU A 53 -8.64 15.82 -1.40
N VAL A 54 -9.94 15.66 -1.14
CA VAL A 54 -10.83 14.80 -1.95
C VAL A 54 -10.80 15.18 -3.42
N SER A 55 -10.79 16.48 -3.74
CA SER A 55 -10.78 16.98 -5.12
C SER A 55 -9.54 16.54 -5.91
N THR A 56 -8.38 16.37 -5.27
CA THR A 56 -7.18 15.84 -5.92
C THR A 56 -7.25 14.33 -6.10
N VAL A 57 -7.87 13.62 -5.17
CA VAL A 57 -8.12 12.17 -5.31
C VAL A 57 -9.11 11.90 -6.46
N GLU A 58 -10.15 12.73 -6.60
CA GLU A 58 -11.12 12.64 -7.69
C GLU A 58 -10.49 12.77 -9.09
N GLN A 59 -9.44 13.57 -9.23
CA GLN A 59 -8.71 13.70 -10.50
C GLN A 59 -7.90 12.45 -10.85
N CYS A 60 -7.55 11.62 -9.86
CA CYS A 60 -6.72 10.44 -10.08
C CYS A 60 -7.53 9.23 -10.52
N ILE A 61 -8.74 9.03 -9.98
CA ILE A 61 -9.50 7.79 -10.12
C ILE A 61 -10.58 7.93 -11.18
N GLU A 62 -10.74 6.91 -12.02
CA GLU A 62 -11.84 6.77 -12.97
C GLU A 62 -12.54 5.42 -12.76
N SER A 63 -13.71 5.25 -13.39
CA SER A 63 -14.40 3.96 -13.32
C SER A 63 -13.53 2.86 -13.92
N GLN A 64 -13.56 1.66 -13.31
CA GLN A 64 -12.78 0.50 -13.73
C GLN A 64 -11.25 0.58 -13.51
N ASP A 65 -10.73 1.66 -12.94
CA ASP A 65 -9.33 1.68 -12.51
C ASP A 65 -9.06 0.63 -11.41
N ILE A 66 -7.81 0.20 -11.30
CA ILE A 66 -7.31 -0.56 -10.15
C ILE A 66 -6.54 0.41 -9.26
N VAL A 67 -6.88 0.44 -7.97
CA VAL A 67 -6.25 1.37 -7.03
C VAL A 67 -5.29 0.62 -6.10
N ILE A 68 -4.09 1.17 -5.96
CA ILE A 68 -3.05 0.71 -5.04
C ILE A 68 -2.77 1.82 -4.03
N ILE A 69 -2.80 1.49 -2.75
CA ILE A 69 -2.43 2.38 -1.65
C ILE A 69 -1.13 1.84 -1.04
N VAL A 70 -0.06 2.61 -1.20
CA VAL A 70 1.27 2.38 -0.59
C VAL A 70 1.72 3.67 0.13
N LEU A 71 0.78 4.28 0.85
CA LEU A 71 1.05 5.47 1.65
C LEU A 71 1.95 5.11 2.84
N GLY A 72 3.03 5.87 3.00
CA GLY A 72 3.89 5.76 4.18
C GLY A 72 3.45 6.68 5.30
N PHE A 73 3.86 6.34 6.51
CA PHE A 73 3.66 7.19 7.68
C PHE A 73 4.35 8.56 7.50
N ASN A 74 3.69 9.61 7.96
CA ASN A 74 4.18 10.97 7.84
C ASN A 74 4.16 11.66 9.22
N ASN A 75 5.32 11.96 9.77
CA ASN A 75 5.45 12.62 11.06
C ASN A 75 4.76 13.99 11.15
N SER A 76 4.52 14.66 10.02
CA SER A 76 3.81 15.94 9.97
C SER A 76 2.28 15.80 10.07
N SER A 77 1.74 14.59 9.88
CA SER A 77 0.31 14.29 10.00
C SER A 77 0.17 12.80 10.30
N LEU A 78 -0.08 12.51 11.57
CA LEU A 78 -0.07 11.14 12.13
C LEU A 78 -1.25 10.28 11.67
N ASP A 79 -2.18 10.83 10.91
CA ASP A 79 -3.41 10.20 10.41
C ASP A 79 -3.51 10.21 8.88
N THR A 80 -2.38 10.42 8.20
CA THR A 80 -2.35 10.54 6.73
C THR A 80 -2.80 9.26 6.03
N MET A 81 -2.43 8.09 6.55
CA MET A 81 -2.77 6.82 5.91
C MET A 81 -4.27 6.53 6.02
N SER A 82 -4.85 6.61 7.21
CA SER A 82 -6.27 6.33 7.43
C SER A 82 -7.18 7.35 6.75
N ARG A 83 -6.91 8.66 6.92
CA ARG A 83 -7.72 9.72 6.29
C ARG A 83 -7.56 9.75 4.78
N GLY A 84 -6.33 9.59 4.28
CA GLY A 84 -6.09 9.49 2.84
C GLY A 84 -6.82 8.29 2.24
N THR A 85 -6.78 7.14 2.91
CA THR A 85 -7.51 5.94 2.49
C THR A 85 -9.03 6.16 2.53
N ALA A 86 -9.56 6.86 3.53
CA ALA A 86 -10.98 7.19 3.58
C ALA A 86 -11.42 8.05 2.38
N ASN A 87 -10.63 9.06 2.01
CA ASN A 87 -10.89 9.87 0.82
C ASN A 87 -10.85 9.00 -0.47
N ILE A 88 -9.83 8.13 -0.59
CA ILE A 88 -9.69 7.24 -1.75
C ILE A 88 -10.90 6.31 -1.86
N VAL A 89 -11.27 5.64 -0.78
CA VAL A 89 -12.42 4.72 -0.74
C VAL A 89 -13.72 5.45 -1.10
N SER A 90 -13.94 6.65 -0.56
CA SER A 90 -15.13 7.47 -0.88
C SER A 90 -15.22 7.77 -2.37
N VAL A 91 -14.11 8.18 -2.99
CA VAL A 91 -14.05 8.47 -4.44
C VAL A 91 -14.21 7.20 -5.27
N MET A 92 -13.59 6.08 -4.87
CA MET A 92 -13.75 4.80 -5.55
C MET A 92 -15.22 4.36 -5.60
N LEU A 93 -15.93 4.46 -4.48
CA LEU A 93 -17.36 4.13 -4.41
C LEU A 93 -18.19 5.04 -5.30
N ALA A 94 -17.96 6.35 -5.25
CA ALA A 94 -18.66 7.34 -6.08
C ALA A 94 -18.47 7.09 -7.59
N LYS A 95 -17.26 6.66 -7.98
CA LYS A 95 -16.90 6.39 -9.39
C LYS A 95 -17.10 4.92 -9.81
N LYS A 96 -17.62 4.06 -8.93
CA LYS A 96 -17.82 2.62 -9.18
C LYS A 96 -16.51 1.90 -9.56
N CYS A 97 -15.42 2.31 -8.95
CA CYS A 97 -14.12 1.67 -9.03
C CYS A 97 -14.00 0.65 -7.90
N ASN A 98 -13.82 -0.64 -8.18
CA ASN A 98 -14.06 -1.69 -7.19
C ASN A 98 -12.79 -2.40 -6.67
N ARG A 99 -11.66 -2.36 -7.40
CA ARG A 99 -10.46 -3.13 -7.01
C ARG A 99 -9.47 -2.28 -6.24
N LEU A 100 -9.14 -2.69 -5.02
CA LEU A 100 -8.22 -2.00 -4.12
C LEU A 100 -7.16 -2.96 -3.58
N VAL A 101 -5.88 -2.59 -3.66
CA VAL A 101 -4.77 -3.25 -2.94
C VAL A 101 -4.16 -2.23 -1.98
N CYS A 102 -4.12 -2.54 -0.70
CA CYS A 102 -3.66 -1.62 0.35
C CYS A 102 -2.49 -2.21 1.13
N LEU A 103 -1.36 -1.52 1.13
CA LEU A 103 -0.21 -1.86 1.97
C LEU A 103 -0.48 -1.45 3.41
N SER A 104 -0.27 -2.38 4.32
CA SER A 104 -0.31 -2.24 5.78
C SER A 104 1.01 -2.76 6.37
N ALA A 105 1.01 -3.30 7.57
CA ALA A 105 2.16 -3.88 8.22
C ALA A 105 1.78 -5.13 9.03
N GLN A 106 2.70 -6.08 9.18
CA GLN A 106 2.56 -7.15 10.16
C GLN A 106 2.57 -6.56 11.58
N GLY A 107 1.77 -7.12 12.48
CA GLY A 107 1.52 -6.55 13.81
C GLY A 107 0.33 -5.59 13.86
N VAL A 108 -0.35 -5.32 12.74
CA VAL A 108 -1.59 -4.55 12.71
C VAL A 108 -2.79 -5.47 12.92
N GLY A 109 -3.82 -4.98 13.63
CA GLY A 109 -5.05 -5.72 13.88
C GLY A 109 -4.81 -7.02 14.66
N GLU A 110 -5.45 -8.11 14.23
CA GLU A 110 -5.37 -9.42 14.87
C GLU A 110 -3.97 -10.03 14.87
N SER A 111 -3.09 -9.60 13.97
CA SER A 111 -1.70 -10.10 13.96
C SER A 111 -0.86 -9.59 15.12
N TRP A 112 -1.29 -8.52 15.83
CA TRP A 112 -0.61 -8.00 17.02
C TRP A 112 -0.45 -9.04 18.13
N GLU A 113 -1.46 -9.85 18.35
CA GLU A 113 -1.44 -10.86 19.41
C GLU A 113 -0.33 -11.90 19.20
N HIS A 114 -0.02 -12.19 17.94
CA HIS A 114 1.00 -13.18 17.55
C HIS A 114 2.40 -12.59 17.42
N MET A 115 2.58 -11.30 17.67
CA MET A 115 3.91 -10.69 17.62
C MET A 115 4.73 -11.02 18.87
N PRO A 116 6.07 -11.20 18.74
CA PRO A 116 6.95 -11.40 19.88
C PRO A 116 6.87 -10.24 20.88
N ASP A 117 7.07 -10.53 22.18
CA ASP A 117 7.04 -9.50 23.22
C ASP A 117 8.11 -8.41 23.03
N SER A 118 9.27 -8.78 22.48
CA SER A 118 10.31 -7.82 22.11
C SER A 118 9.84 -6.81 21.09
N PHE A 119 9.11 -7.26 20.05
CA PHE A 119 8.52 -6.39 19.05
C PHE A 119 7.43 -5.47 19.63
N LYS A 120 6.54 -6.03 20.45
CA LYS A 120 5.50 -5.25 21.13
C LYS A 120 6.12 -4.17 22.01
N THR A 121 7.16 -4.52 22.77
CA THR A 121 7.90 -3.58 23.62
C THR A 121 8.56 -2.48 22.79
N MET A 122 9.17 -2.80 21.67
CA MET A 122 9.77 -1.83 20.75
C MET A 122 8.72 -0.84 20.23
N VAL A 123 7.59 -1.34 19.74
CA VAL A 123 6.52 -0.48 19.21
C VAL A 123 5.92 0.41 20.30
N LEU A 124 5.65 -0.12 21.49
CA LEU A 124 5.02 0.62 22.59
C LEU A 124 5.94 1.68 23.19
N ASN A 125 7.25 1.48 23.14
CA ASN A 125 8.25 2.43 23.66
C ASN A 125 8.62 3.53 22.66
N ASP A 126 8.22 3.39 21.39
CA ASP A 126 8.44 4.41 20.35
C ASP A 126 7.11 5.10 19.99
N PRO A 127 6.93 6.38 20.36
CA PRO A 127 5.70 7.12 20.05
C PRO A 127 5.39 7.20 18.55
N ILE A 128 6.41 7.23 17.68
CA ILE A 128 6.25 7.30 16.22
C ILE A 128 5.73 5.96 15.71
N LEU A 129 6.33 4.85 16.13
CA LEU A 129 5.84 3.51 15.77
C LEU A 129 4.43 3.27 16.30
N THR A 130 4.16 3.61 17.58
CA THR A 130 2.81 3.50 18.16
C THR A 130 1.78 4.26 17.32
N ALA A 131 2.08 5.51 16.93
CA ALA A 131 1.18 6.31 16.09
C ALA A 131 1.00 5.70 14.70
N SER A 132 2.07 5.18 14.09
CA SER A 132 2.02 4.52 12.78
C SER A 132 1.15 3.26 12.81
N PHE A 133 1.32 2.40 13.81
CA PHE A 133 0.51 1.18 13.96
C PHE A 133 -0.97 1.49 14.21
N LYS A 134 -1.23 2.55 14.98
CA LYS A 134 -2.61 3.03 15.20
C LYS A 134 -3.24 3.53 13.90
N ASP A 135 -2.51 4.30 13.09
CA ASP A 135 -3.02 4.81 11.82
C ASP A 135 -3.24 3.69 10.80
N HIS A 136 -2.33 2.69 10.71
CA HIS A 136 -2.54 1.48 9.93
C HIS A 136 -3.79 0.70 10.38
N THR A 137 -4.03 0.59 11.68
CA THR A 137 -5.23 -0.09 12.20
C THR A 137 -6.50 0.61 11.73
N LEU A 138 -6.56 1.95 11.79
CA LEU A 138 -7.67 2.73 11.28
C LEU A 138 -7.79 2.62 9.76
N GLN A 139 -6.67 2.62 9.04
CA GLN A 139 -6.62 2.42 7.59
C GLN A 139 -7.26 1.09 7.20
N GLU A 140 -6.88 -0.01 7.85
CA GLU A 140 -7.47 -1.33 7.56
C GLU A 140 -8.96 -1.41 7.87
N GLN A 141 -9.42 -0.74 8.93
CA GLN A 141 -10.86 -0.65 9.25
C GLN A 141 -11.63 0.05 8.12
N VAL A 142 -11.09 1.14 7.58
CA VAL A 142 -11.69 1.83 6.41
C VAL A 142 -11.78 0.89 5.21
N VAL A 143 -10.69 0.16 4.91
CA VAL A 143 -10.64 -0.77 3.78
C VAL A 143 -11.62 -1.93 3.98
N LYS A 144 -11.61 -2.60 5.13
CA LYS A 144 -12.47 -3.75 5.45
C LYS A 144 -13.96 -3.41 5.41
N ASN A 145 -14.32 -2.18 5.78
CA ASN A 145 -15.72 -1.70 5.81
C ASN A 145 -16.17 -1.09 4.48
N SER A 146 -15.34 -1.07 3.43
CA SER A 146 -15.60 -0.32 2.19
C SER A 146 -16.57 -1.00 1.22
N ASN A 147 -16.86 -2.28 1.37
CA ASN A 147 -17.55 -3.11 0.37
C ASN A 147 -16.85 -3.18 -1.01
N LEU A 148 -15.56 -2.81 -1.09
CA LEU A 148 -14.76 -2.97 -2.29
C LEU A 148 -14.17 -4.39 -2.39
N ASN A 149 -13.69 -4.77 -3.56
CA ASN A 149 -12.86 -5.96 -3.76
C ASN A 149 -11.44 -5.64 -3.32
N TRP A 150 -11.18 -5.68 -2.01
CA TRP A 150 -9.92 -5.27 -1.43
C TRP A 150 -8.95 -6.43 -1.21
N THR A 151 -7.65 -6.14 -1.18
CA THR A 151 -6.60 -6.97 -0.61
C THR A 151 -5.77 -6.10 0.33
N ILE A 152 -5.57 -6.53 1.58
CA ILE A 152 -4.65 -5.90 2.52
C ILE A 152 -3.35 -6.71 2.51
N VAL A 153 -2.23 -6.02 2.31
CA VAL A 153 -0.89 -6.62 2.29
C VAL A 153 -0.17 -6.23 3.57
N ARG A 154 0.20 -7.22 4.39
CA ARG A 154 0.96 -7.03 5.63
C ARG A 154 2.37 -7.62 5.48
N PRO A 155 3.35 -6.84 5.04
CA PRO A 155 4.74 -7.28 5.04
C PRO A 155 5.29 -7.37 6.47
N THR A 156 6.29 -8.20 6.67
CA THR A 156 7.23 -8.12 7.79
C THR A 156 8.06 -6.83 7.68
N GLU A 157 9.11 -6.66 8.47
CA GLU A 157 9.99 -5.50 8.38
C GLU A 157 10.54 -5.33 6.95
N ILE A 158 10.23 -4.18 6.33
CA ILE A 158 10.69 -3.89 4.97
C ILE A 158 12.14 -3.41 5.02
N VAL A 159 13.02 -4.07 4.27
CA VAL A 159 14.45 -3.75 4.19
C VAL A 159 14.88 -3.35 2.77
N ASP A 160 16.03 -2.67 2.67
CA ASP A 160 16.58 -2.11 1.44
C ASP A 160 17.37 -3.11 0.58
N GLU A 161 17.28 -4.39 0.89
CA GLU A 161 18.03 -5.42 0.18
C GLU A 161 17.56 -5.60 -1.26
N ILE A 162 18.44 -6.20 -2.07
CA ILE A 162 18.14 -6.56 -3.46
C ILE A 162 17.05 -7.64 -3.48
N GLU A 163 16.26 -7.63 -4.53
CA GLU A 163 15.21 -8.63 -4.75
C GLU A 163 15.73 -10.05 -4.49
N SER A 164 15.14 -10.73 -3.52
CA SER A 164 15.56 -12.08 -3.14
C SER A 164 15.07 -13.16 -4.10
N GLY A 165 14.10 -12.80 -4.97
CA GLY A 165 13.49 -13.70 -5.94
C GLY A 165 12.41 -14.60 -5.36
N GLY A 166 11.89 -14.30 -4.17
CA GLY A 166 10.80 -15.07 -3.60
C GLY A 166 10.27 -14.54 -2.28
N TYR A 167 8.96 -14.54 -2.17
CA TYR A 167 8.25 -14.25 -0.94
C TYR A 167 7.34 -15.42 -0.54
N CYS A 168 7.09 -15.58 0.75
CA CYS A 168 6.09 -16.50 1.28
C CYS A 168 4.83 -15.74 1.67
N VAL A 169 3.66 -16.33 1.43
CA VAL A 169 2.39 -15.72 1.81
C VAL A 169 1.68 -16.62 2.83
N ASN A 170 1.25 -16.02 3.93
CA ASN A 170 0.52 -16.69 5.03
C ASN A 170 1.21 -17.94 5.57
N GLY A 171 2.52 -18.05 5.40
CA GLY A 171 3.33 -19.17 5.87
C GLY A 171 4.32 -18.71 6.93
N TYR A 172 4.29 -19.34 8.11
CA TYR A 172 5.43 -19.34 9.03
C TYR A 172 6.26 -20.56 8.68
N LYS A 173 7.37 -20.38 7.97
CA LYS A 173 8.39 -21.41 7.85
C LYS A 173 9.39 -21.24 8.98
N ASP A 174 9.95 -22.34 9.47
CA ASP A 174 10.85 -22.38 10.64
C ASP A 174 12.15 -21.57 10.54
N ASN A 175 12.36 -20.85 9.44
CA ASN A 175 13.56 -20.04 9.17
C ASN A 175 13.26 -18.64 8.62
N LEU A 176 12.09 -18.07 8.94
CA LEU A 176 11.73 -16.74 8.44
C LEU A 176 12.52 -15.65 9.16
N THR A 177 13.10 -14.75 8.39
CA THR A 177 13.92 -13.63 8.89
C THR A 177 13.11 -12.51 9.53
N PHE A 178 11.77 -12.55 9.53
CA PHE A 178 10.88 -11.45 9.86
C PHE A 178 11.16 -10.16 9.06
N GLN A 179 11.85 -10.30 7.94
CA GLN A 179 12.20 -9.22 7.03
C GLN A 179 11.71 -9.55 5.63
N ILE A 180 11.45 -8.53 4.84
CA ILE A 180 11.12 -8.68 3.42
C ILE A 180 11.73 -7.53 2.62
N SER A 181 12.29 -7.86 1.46
CA SER A 181 12.78 -6.88 0.52
C SER A 181 11.65 -5.98 0.02
N LYS A 182 11.87 -4.66 -0.06
CA LYS A 182 10.92 -3.74 -0.71
C LYS A 182 10.60 -4.12 -2.16
N TYR A 183 11.51 -4.81 -2.84
CA TYR A 183 11.30 -5.31 -4.20
C TYR A 183 10.32 -6.48 -4.24
N ASP A 184 10.38 -7.37 -3.24
CA ASP A 184 9.44 -8.50 -3.12
C ASP A 184 8.05 -8.03 -2.68
N VAL A 185 7.97 -7.03 -1.79
CA VAL A 185 6.69 -6.37 -1.48
C VAL A 185 6.05 -5.79 -2.74
N ALA A 186 6.83 -5.07 -3.55
CA ALA A 186 6.34 -4.49 -4.79
C ALA A 186 5.95 -5.58 -5.81
N GLN A 187 6.72 -6.68 -5.89
CA GLN A 187 6.41 -7.80 -6.76
C GLN A 187 5.09 -8.46 -6.35
N PHE A 188 4.88 -8.74 -5.06
CA PHE A 188 3.62 -9.28 -4.57
C PHE A 188 2.42 -8.40 -4.96
N ILE A 189 2.53 -7.08 -4.77
CA ILE A 189 1.46 -6.14 -5.13
C ILE A 189 1.11 -6.22 -6.62
N VAL A 190 2.13 -6.28 -7.48
CA VAL A 190 1.94 -6.38 -8.94
C VAL A 190 1.34 -7.73 -9.34
N ASP A 191 1.77 -8.82 -8.71
CA ASP A 191 1.23 -10.16 -8.95
C ASP A 191 -0.23 -10.26 -8.50
N GLU A 192 -0.57 -9.67 -7.35
CA GLU A 192 -1.94 -9.69 -6.81
C GLU A 192 -2.93 -8.92 -7.68
N ILE A 193 -2.49 -7.84 -8.35
CA ILE A 193 -3.33 -7.13 -9.33
C ILE A 193 -3.70 -8.06 -10.49
N SER A 194 -2.77 -8.89 -10.94
CA SER A 194 -2.95 -9.78 -12.08
C SER A 194 -3.72 -11.05 -11.71
N ASN A 195 -3.43 -11.62 -10.54
CA ASN A 195 -3.92 -12.93 -10.12
C ASN A 195 -5.19 -12.86 -9.27
N SER A 196 -5.40 -11.76 -8.52
CA SER A 196 -6.56 -11.56 -7.63
C SER A 196 -6.80 -12.71 -6.64
N ALA A 197 -5.70 -13.32 -6.13
CA ALA A 197 -5.75 -14.51 -5.29
C ALA A 197 -6.21 -14.21 -3.84
N TYR A 198 -6.05 -12.96 -3.41
CA TYR A 198 -6.32 -12.51 -2.05
C TYR A 198 -7.44 -11.46 -1.97
N VAL A 199 -8.41 -11.52 -2.88
CA VAL A 199 -9.58 -10.62 -2.82
C VAL A 199 -10.36 -10.87 -1.52
N ASN A 200 -10.67 -9.77 -0.80
CA ASN A 200 -11.29 -9.75 0.52
C ASN A 200 -10.53 -10.55 1.59
N LYS A 201 -9.20 -10.56 1.47
CA LYS A 201 -8.31 -11.22 2.40
C LYS A 201 -7.14 -10.33 2.79
N VAL A 202 -6.54 -10.67 3.93
CA VAL A 202 -5.24 -10.17 4.36
C VAL A 202 -4.17 -11.15 3.91
N ALA A 203 -3.14 -10.67 3.23
CA ALA A 203 -1.96 -11.42 2.84
C ALA A 203 -0.78 -10.97 3.71
N MET A 204 -0.29 -11.84 4.59
CA MET A 204 0.96 -11.63 5.32
C MET A 204 2.10 -12.13 4.45
N ILE A 205 3.09 -11.29 4.18
CA ILE A 205 4.21 -11.60 3.30
C ILE A 205 5.56 -11.41 3.99
N THR A 206 6.49 -12.33 3.70
CA THR A 206 7.86 -12.34 4.25
C THR A 206 8.81 -13.04 3.28
N ASN A 207 10.13 -12.81 3.40
CA ASN A 207 11.14 -13.65 2.72
C ASN A 207 11.42 -14.92 3.47
#